data_62bae7812aa6de316c7200ba81a9486a
#
_entry.id   62bae7812aa6de316c7200ba81a9486a
#
_cell.length_a   1.000
_cell.length_b   1.000
_cell.length_c   1.000
_cell.angle_alpha   90.00
_cell.angle_beta   90.00
_cell.angle_gamma   90.00
#
_symmetry.space_group_name_H-M   'P 1'
#
loop_
_entity.id
_entity.type
_entity.pdbx_description
1 polymer ?
#
loop_
_entity_poly.entity_id
_entity_poly.type
_entity_poly.pdbx_seq_one_letter_code
_entity_poly.pdbx_strand_id
1 'polypeptide(L)'
;IFVFGYMMFGGANAMIYTNAIQAVIMLVVAIILLGSGAHFFEGGISWFWEKIASIDPNLTKNFNQTSPLFRDWFEVIFCNFVIGIAIVCQPHIITRSLMLEKGASLNKFLLYTIIVETIFFFVLFVGFYARIEFPDLTADGQAIKMDGIMSMYVVKNFSNFTGLIIIVGLISAGLSTLEGLIQSVSTTITSDLIRPMLYGDKSDDETLQRKLKNVNRIVIIVLAVIAIFWSNQQLANPKLSVGILAQNGVYAFFAAAFVPVLQGIFLKNVPRIAPMAASITAIIVHFSVYYGQLTPYTTGEVRNPAVAGTIA
;
A
#
# COMPACT_ATOMS: atom_id res chain seq x y z
N ILE A 1 -4.68 17.49 2.40
CA ILE A 1 -4.49 18.88 1.96
C ILE A 1 -3.00 19.23 1.97
N PHE A 2 -2.30 19.07 3.11
CA PHE A 2 -0.89 19.46 3.27
C PHE A 2 0.02 18.86 2.18
N VAL A 3 -0.03 17.52 1.95
CA VAL A 3 0.78 16.84 0.93
C VAL A 3 0.50 17.36 -0.48
N PHE A 4 -0.76 17.49 -0.86
CA PHE A 4 -1.14 18.04 -2.16
C PHE A 4 -0.59 19.46 -2.35
N GLY A 5 -0.61 20.28 -1.28
CA GLY A 5 -0.08 21.65 -1.33
C GLY A 5 1.41 21.70 -1.67
N TYR A 6 2.26 21.02 -0.92
CA TYR A 6 3.70 21.12 -1.19
C TYR A 6 4.12 20.34 -2.44
N MET A 7 3.44 19.26 -2.82
CA MET A 7 3.69 18.54 -4.08
C MET A 7 3.39 19.39 -5.30
N MET A 8 2.37 20.25 -5.24
CA MET A 8 2.03 21.17 -6.31
C MET A 8 3.16 22.21 -6.60
N PHE A 9 3.92 22.59 -5.57
CA PHE A 9 5.00 23.59 -5.70
C PHE A 9 6.40 22.98 -5.78
N GLY A 10 6.68 21.94 -5.00
CA GLY A 10 8.01 21.34 -4.86
C GLY A 10 8.37 20.29 -5.90
N GLY A 11 7.38 19.61 -6.47
CA GLY A 11 7.59 18.55 -7.46
C GLY A 11 8.45 17.38 -6.98
N ALA A 12 9.03 16.64 -7.92
CA ALA A 12 9.78 15.40 -7.64
C ALA A 12 11.04 15.61 -6.77
N ASN A 13 11.72 16.75 -6.88
CA ASN A 13 12.92 17.01 -6.08
C ASN A 13 12.60 17.15 -4.59
N ALA A 14 11.52 17.84 -4.23
CA ALA A 14 11.09 17.95 -2.84
C ALA A 14 10.75 16.57 -2.27
N MET A 15 10.08 15.72 -3.05
CA MET A 15 9.73 14.36 -2.66
C MET A 15 10.95 13.50 -2.31
N ILE A 16 12.06 13.61 -3.05
CA ILE A 16 13.27 12.82 -2.78
C ILE A 16 13.83 13.13 -1.38
N TYR A 17 13.93 14.40 -1.01
CA TYR A 17 14.43 14.81 0.30
C TYR A 17 13.47 14.46 1.44
N THR A 18 12.17 14.70 1.25
CA THR A 18 11.16 14.36 2.28
C THR A 18 11.12 12.85 2.50
N ASN A 19 11.11 12.04 1.45
CA ASN A 19 11.11 10.59 1.55
C ASN A 19 12.37 10.05 2.24
N ALA A 20 13.56 10.63 2.02
CA ALA A 20 14.77 10.19 2.70
C ALA A 20 14.69 10.40 4.22
N ILE A 21 14.21 11.57 4.66
CA ILE A 21 14.01 11.86 6.09
C ILE A 21 12.93 10.96 6.68
N GLN A 22 11.81 10.81 5.99
CA GLN A 22 10.70 9.94 6.40
C GLN A 22 11.15 8.48 6.54
N ALA A 23 11.97 7.97 5.62
CA ALA A 23 12.51 6.61 5.68
C ALA A 23 13.34 6.36 6.93
N VAL A 24 14.20 7.33 7.30
CA VAL A 24 15.00 7.23 8.53
C VAL A 24 14.10 7.22 9.77
N ILE A 25 13.12 8.12 9.84
CA ILE A 25 12.16 8.17 10.96
C ILE A 25 11.39 6.87 11.06
N MET A 26 10.87 6.36 9.94
CA MET A 26 10.15 5.09 9.90
C MET A 26 11.00 3.91 10.38
N LEU A 27 12.27 3.85 9.95
CA LEU A 27 13.19 2.78 10.37
C LEU A 27 13.45 2.82 11.88
N VAL A 28 13.67 4.01 12.45
CA VAL A 28 13.81 4.18 13.90
C VAL A 28 12.55 3.71 14.63
N VAL A 29 11.37 4.10 14.16
CA VAL A 29 10.10 3.68 14.75
C VAL A 29 9.88 2.17 14.62
N ALA A 30 10.24 1.57 13.47
CA ALA A 30 10.17 0.12 13.29
C ALA A 30 11.01 -0.62 14.34
N ILE A 31 12.23 -0.16 14.60
CA ILE A 31 13.12 -0.73 15.62
C ILE A 31 12.54 -0.55 17.04
N ILE A 32 12.01 0.62 17.37
CA ILE A 32 11.36 0.89 18.66
C ILE A 32 10.16 -0.05 18.87
N LEU A 33 9.30 -0.18 17.88
CA LEU A 33 8.12 -1.05 17.94
C LEU A 33 8.51 -2.52 18.08
N LEU A 34 9.48 -3.00 17.32
CA LEU A 34 9.99 -4.38 17.46
C LEU A 34 10.60 -4.64 18.83
N GLY A 35 11.40 -3.69 19.30
CA GLY A 35 12.06 -3.78 20.62
C GLY A 35 11.06 -3.79 21.77
N SER A 36 9.89 -3.18 21.62
CA SER A 36 8.88 -3.10 22.68
C SER A 36 8.35 -4.49 23.12
N GLY A 37 8.39 -5.47 22.22
CA GLY A 37 7.93 -6.83 22.52
C GLY A 37 9.03 -7.77 23.02
N ALA A 38 10.27 -7.31 23.22
CA ALA A 38 11.38 -8.18 23.60
C ALA A 38 11.09 -9.01 24.88
N HIS A 39 10.40 -8.42 25.85
CA HIS A 39 9.99 -9.08 27.09
C HIS A 39 9.04 -10.27 26.88
N PHE A 40 8.30 -10.32 25.78
CA PHE A 40 7.43 -11.46 25.44
C PHE A 40 8.23 -12.70 25.02
N PHE A 41 9.53 -12.57 24.78
CA PHE A 41 10.42 -13.68 24.39
C PHE A 41 11.33 -14.16 25.53
N GLU A 42 11.19 -13.67 26.75
CA GLU A 42 11.99 -14.10 27.89
C GLU A 42 11.90 -15.59 28.20
N GLY A 43 10.71 -16.21 27.96
CA GLY A 43 10.51 -17.65 28.03
C GLY A 43 10.92 -18.43 26.78
N GLY A 44 11.49 -17.75 25.77
CA GLY A 44 11.84 -18.32 24.48
C GLY A 44 10.71 -18.27 23.45
N ILE A 45 11.07 -18.64 22.21
CA ILE A 45 10.13 -18.58 21.07
C ILE A 45 8.94 -19.52 21.25
N SER A 46 9.15 -20.72 21.80
CA SER A 46 8.07 -21.68 22.04
C SER A 46 7.05 -21.13 23.04
N TRP A 47 7.52 -20.53 24.13
CA TRP A 47 6.65 -19.91 25.13
C TRP A 47 5.82 -18.74 24.51
N PHE A 48 6.40 -17.95 23.65
CA PHE A 48 5.68 -16.88 22.94
C PHE A 48 4.51 -17.44 22.13
N TRP A 49 4.75 -18.50 21.34
CA TRP A 49 3.70 -19.12 20.53
C TRP A 49 2.64 -19.84 21.37
N GLU A 50 3.03 -20.49 22.47
CA GLU A 50 2.08 -21.08 23.43
C GLU A 50 1.18 -20.01 24.04
N LYS A 51 1.73 -18.84 24.39
CA LYS A 51 0.95 -17.73 24.92
C LYS A 51 -0.05 -17.19 23.89
N ILE A 52 0.35 -17.05 22.64
CA ILE A 52 -0.57 -16.66 21.54
C ILE A 52 -1.66 -17.73 21.35
N ALA A 53 -1.29 -19.01 21.32
CA ALA A 53 -2.23 -20.11 21.16
C ALA A 53 -3.25 -20.21 22.32
N SER A 54 -2.86 -19.80 23.52
CA SER A 54 -3.75 -19.79 24.71
C SER A 54 -4.84 -18.74 24.61
N ILE A 55 -4.61 -17.65 23.83
CA ILE A 55 -5.59 -16.59 23.57
C ILE A 55 -6.59 -17.07 22.50
N ASP A 56 -6.08 -17.54 21.38
CA ASP A 56 -6.86 -18.13 20.30
C ASP A 56 -5.97 -19.11 19.51
N PRO A 57 -6.27 -20.42 19.52
CA PRO A 57 -5.49 -21.41 18.78
C PRO A 57 -5.40 -21.17 17.29
N ASN A 58 -6.30 -20.37 16.70
CA ASN A 58 -6.26 -20.04 15.28
C ASN A 58 -5.17 -19.02 14.94
N LEU A 59 -4.68 -18.23 15.90
CA LEU A 59 -3.61 -17.26 15.68
C LEU A 59 -2.26 -17.91 15.37
N THR A 60 -2.08 -19.19 15.69
CA THR A 60 -0.85 -19.95 15.41
C THR A 60 -0.97 -20.85 14.18
N LYS A 61 -2.14 -20.89 13.53
CA LYS A 61 -2.36 -21.68 12.32
C LYS A 61 -2.03 -20.88 11.06
N ASN A 62 -1.48 -21.54 10.06
CA ASN A 62 -1.22 -20.94 8.76
C ASN A 62 -2.51 -20.55 8.02
N PHE A 63 -3.58 -21.29 8.27
CA PHE A 63 -4.90 -21.06 7.68
C PHE A 63 -5.97 -21.11 8.76
N ASN A 64 -6.96 -20.22 8.64
CA ASN A 64 -8.11 -20.19 9.53
C ASN A 64 -9.39 -20.18 8.70
N GLN A 65 -10.06 -21.30 8.61
CA GLN A 65 -11.29 -21.49 7.81
C GLN A 65 -12.44 -20.56 8.21
N THR A 66 -12.42 -20.04 9.44
CA THR A 66 -13.43 -19.07 9.91
C THR A 66 -13.04 -17.61 9.62
N SER A 67 -11.81 -17.38 9.17
CA SER A 67 -11.36 -16.02 8.76
C SER A 67 -12.02 -15.62 7.45
N PRO A 68 -12.42 -14.35 7.28
CA PRO A 68 -12.91 -13.86 6.00
C PRO A 68 -11.80 -13.66 4.96
N LEU A 69 -10.50 -13.71 5.33
CA LEU A 69 -9.38 -13.34 4.46
C LEU A 69 -8.24 -14.39 4.42
N PHE A 70 -8.25 -15.40 5.30
CA PHE A 70 -7.12 -16.33 5.46
C PHE A 70 -7.60 -17.79 5.60
N ARG A 71 -8.54 -18.23 4.75
CA ARG A 71 -9.26 -19.50 4.89
C ARG A 71 -8.42 -20.70 4.55
N ASP A 72 -7.67 -20.63 3.45
CA ASP A 72 -6.99 -21.79 2.87
C ASP A 72 -5.73 -21.40 2.05
N TRP A 73 -5.08 -22.42 1.51
CA TRP A 73 -3.86 -22.27 0.70
C TRP A 73 -4.09 -21.42 -0.56
N PHE A 74 -5.24 -21.57 -1.21
CA PHE A 74 -5.55 -20.81 -2.42
C PHE A 74 -5.61 -19.31 -2.13
N GLU A 75 -6.33 -18.93 -1.09
CA GLU A 75 -6.50 -17.53 -0.68
C GLU A 75 -5.18 -16.92 -0.15
N VAL A 76 -4.49 -17.64 0.76
CA VAL A 76 -3.33 -17.09 1.48
C VAL A 76 -2.05 -17.18 0.66
N ILE A 77 -1.82 -18.26 -0.05
CA ILE A 77 -0.55 -18.47 -0.77
C ILE A 77 -0.71 -18.12 -2.23
N PHE A 78 -1.63 -18.78 -2.95
CA PHE A 78 -1.72 -18.64 -4.40
C PHE A 78 -2.13 -17.23 -4.82
N CYS A 79 -3.22 -16.69 -4.27
CA CYS A 79 -3.68 -15.35 -4.64
C CYS A 79 -2.67 -14.27 -4.26
N ASN A 80 -2.05 -14.34 -3.07
CA ASN A 80 -1.03 -13.37 -2.70
C ASN A 80 0.26 -13.51 -3.53
N PHE A 81 0.62 -14.72 -3.98
CA PHE A 81 1.74 -14.91 -4.91
C PHE A 81 1.47 -14.24 -6.26
N VAL A 82 0.28 -14.44 -6.83
CA VAL A 82 -0.11 -13.80 -8.11
C VAL A 82 -0.13 -12.27 -7.97
N ILE A 83 -0.75 -11.76 -6.91
CA ILE A 83 -0.75 -10.32 -6.61
C ILE A 83 0.67 -9.79 -6.39
N GLY A 84 1.53 -10.55 -5.70
CA GLY A 84 2.93 -10.17 -5.49
C GLY A 84 3.73 -10.04 -6.79
N ILE A 85 3.45 -10.86 -7.79
CA ILE A 85 4.04 -10.71 -9.14
C ILE A 85 3.46 -9.47 -9.83
N ALA A 86 2.15 -9.26 -9.74
CA ALA A 86 1.46 -8.16 -10.43
C ALA A 86 1.81 -6.78 -9.85
N ILE A 87 2.14 -6.69 -8.55
CA ILE A 87 2.49 -5.42 -7.88
C ILE A 87 3.66 -4.69 -8.54
N VAL A 88 4.62 -5.45 -9.10
CA VAL A 88 5.81 -4.89 -9.77
C VAL A 88 5.41 -4.06 -10.99
N CYS A 89 4.27 -4.36 -11.60
CA CYS A 89 3.77 -3.67 -12.80
C CYS A 89 3.14 -2.30 -12.51
N GLN A 90 3.14 -1.85 -11.25
CA GLN A 90 2.60 -0.52 -10.94
C GLN A 90 3.52 0.61 -11.42
N PRO A 91 2.96 1.66 -12.05
CA PRO A 91 3.73 2.78 -12.59
C PRO A 91 4.66 3.43 -11.56
N HIS A 92 4.21 3.61 -10.31
CA HIS A 92 5.01 4.25 -9.26
C HIS A 92 6.19 3.36 -8.79
N ILE A 93 6.10 2.04 -8.90
CA ILE A 93 7.20 1.11 -8.59
C ILE A 93 8.20 1.11 -9.74
N ILE A 94 7.73 0.97 -10.98
CA ILE A 94 8.57 1.00 -12.18
C ILE A 94 9.33 2.32 -12.26
N THR A 95 8.65 3.46 -12.08
CA THR A 95 9.27 4.78 -12.15
C THR A 95 10.39 4.94 -11.13
N ARG A 96 10.21 4.48 -9.90
CA ARG A 96 11.26 4.52 -8.86
C ARG A 96 12.46 3.66 -9.23
N SER A 97 12.24 2.48 -9.82
CA SER A 97 13.32 1.60 -10.27
C SER A 97 14.15 2.23 -11.41
N LEU A 98 13.52 3.04 -12.26
CA LEU A 98 14.18 3.75 -13.35
C LEU A 98 14.96 4.99 -12.89
N MET A 99 14.77 5.47 -11.66
CA MET A 99 15.49 6.61 -11.10
C MET A 99 16.89 6.26 -10.54
N LEU A 100 17.29 5.00 -10.59
CA LEU A 100 18.64 4.61 -10.18
C LEU A 100 19.69 5.31 -11.07
N GLU A 101 20.68 5.92 -10.42
CA GLU A 101 21.78 6.60 -11.11
C GLU A 101 22.61 5.62 -11.94
N LYS A 102 23.02 6.04 -13.14
CA LYS A 102 23.90 5.25 -14.01
C LYS A 102 25.23 4.98 -13.29
N GLY A 103 25.53 3.70 -13.08
CA GLY A 103 26.73 3.26 -12.33
C GLY A 103 26.48 2.88 -10.88
N ALA A 104 25.30 3.11 -10.33
CA ALA A 104 24.93 2.55 -9.04
C ALA A 104 24.98 1.02 -9.06
N SER A 105 25.56 0.40 -8.02
CA SER A 105 25.59 -1.05 -7.92
C SER A 105 24.19 -1.59 -7.61
N LEU A 106 23.53 -2.16 -8.62
CA LEU A 106 22.22 -2.79 -8.47
C LEU A 106 22.21 -3.83 -7.33
N ASN A 107 23.27 -4.62 -7.20
CA ASN A 107 23.36 -5.64 -6.15
C ASN A 107 23.39 -5.03 -4.74
N LYS A 108 24.09 -3.91 -4.55
CA LYS A 108 24.10 -3.21 -3.25
C LYS A 108 22.72 -2.61 -2.96
N PHE A 109 22.09 -2.00 -3.96
CA PHE A 109 20.73 -1.47 -3.82
C PHE A 109 19.76 -2.56 -3.40
N LEU A 110 19.75 -3.70 -4.10
CA LEU A 110 18.87 -4.84 -3.76
C LEU A 110 19.17 -5.39 -2.38
N LEU A 111 20.45 -5.52 -2.00
CA LEU A 111 20.81 -6.00 -0.66
C LEU A 111 20.26 -5.10 0.44
N TYR A 112 20.47 -3.78 0.34
CA TYR A 112 19.95 -2.82 1.34
C TYR A 112 18.43 -2.82 1.36
N THR A 113 17.77 -2.89 0.20
CA THR A 113 16.31 -2.98 0.11
C THR A 113 15.80 -4.21 0.84
N ILE A 114 16.37 -5.39 0.58
CA ILE A 114 15.97 -6.64 1.25
C ILE A 114 16.15 -6.55 2.78
N ILE A 115 17.30 -6.01 3.25
CA ILE A 115 17.52 -5.86 4.70
C ILE A 115 16.47 -4.95 5.34
N VAL A 116 16.25 -3.77 4.76
CA VAL A 116 15.29 -2.80 5.30
C VAL A 116 13.87 -3.36 5.23
N GLU A 117 13.48 -3.97 4.12
CA GLU A 117 12.16 -4.56 3.95
C GLU A 117 11.93 -5.72 4.92
N THR A 118 12.96 -6.53 5.20
CA THR A 118 12.89 -7.59 6.22
C THR A 118 12.60 -7.01 7.60
N ILE A 119 13.24 -5.91 7.99
CA ILE A 119 12.96 -5.23 9.26
C ILE A 119 11.49 -4.78 9.30
N PHE A 120 11.00 -4.12 8.25
CA PHE A 120 9.60 -3.70 8.18
C PHE A 120 8.62 -4.87 8.18
N PHE A 121 8.98 -5.98 7.55
CA PHE A 121 8.16 -7.19 7.60
C PHE A 121 8.00 -7.72 9.03
N PHE A 122 9.06 -7.71 9.82
CA PHE A 122 9.00 -8.13 11.21
C PHE A 122 8.13 -7.22 12.10
N VAL A 123 7.84 -5.97 11.69
CA VAL A 123 6.90 -5.09 12.42
C VAL A 123 5.49 -5.73 12.53
N LEU A 124 5.14 -6.68 11.67
CA LEU A 124 3.92 -7.46 11.81
C LEU A 124 3.81 -8.18 13.15
N PHE A 125 4.94 -8.56 13.79
CA PHE A 125 4.96 -9.15 15.11
C PHE A 125 4.37 -8.25 16.19
N VAL A 126 4.40 -6.93 15.99
CA VAL A 126 3.80 -5.97 16.93
C VAL A 126 2.27 -6.19 17.03
N GLY A 127 1.65 -6.73 15.99
CA GLY A 127 0.26 -7.17 16.03
C GLY A 127 0.02 -8.30 17.04
N PHE A 128 0.96 -9.26 17.15
CA PHE A 128 0.91 -10.29 18.16
C PHE A 128 1.16 -9.73 19.57
N TYR A 129 2.09 -8.78 19.73
CA TYR A 129 2.30 -8.10 21.02
C TYR A 129 1.03 -7.40 21.47
N ALA A 130 0.39 -6.65 20.58
CA ALA A 130 -0.88 -6.00 20.86
C ALA A 130 -1.99 -7.01 21.20
N ARG A 131 -2.00 -8.18 20.54
CA ARG A 131 -2.96 -9.25 20.85
C ARG A 131 -2.73 -9.87 22.23
N ILE A 132 -1.48 -9.98 22.69
CA ILE A 132 -1.14 -10.43 24.05
C ILE A 132 -1.59 -9.39 25.08
N GLU A 133 -1.43 -8.09 24.79
CA GLU A 133 -1.84 -7.01 25.68
C GLU A 133 -3.37 -6.83 25.77
N PHE A 134 -4.09 -7.15 24.69
CA PHE A 134 -5.54 -7.04 24.59
C PHE A 134 -6.16 -8.38 24.15
N PRO A 135 -6.16 -9.42 25.05
CA PRO A 135 -6.64 -10.77 24.70
C PRO A 135 -8.09 -10.79 24.22
N ASP A 136 -8.95 -9.98 24.81
CA ASP A 136 -10.38 -9.89 24.50
C ASP A 136 -10.72 -8.77 23.49
N LEU A 137 -9.69 -8.12 22.91
CA LEU A 137 -9.84 -6.97 22.03
C LEU A 137 -10.70 -5.84 22.66
N THR A 138 -10.53 -5.65 23.96
CA THR A 138 -11.20 -4.58 24.73
C THR A 138 -10.19 -3.69 25.44
N ALA A 139 -10.51 -2.40 25.59
CA ALA A 139 -9.79 -1.48 26.44
C ALA A 139 -10.82 -0.63 27.20
N ASP A 140 -10.60 -0.47 28.50
CA ASP A 140 -11.51 0.28 29.41
C ASP A 140 -12.98 -0.17 29.27
N GLY A 141 -13.22 -1.47 29.06
CA GLY A 141 -14.55 -2.06 28.91
C GLY A 141 -15.23 -1.82 27.58
N GLN A 142 -14.53 -1.22 26.59
CA GLN A 142 -15.05 -0.99 25.25
C GLN A 142 -14.29 -1.83 24.22
N ALA A 143 -15.02 -2.34 23.21
CA ALA A 143 -14.41 -3.09 22.13
C ALA A 143 -13.48 -2.19 21.29
N ILE A 144 -12.26 -2.64 21.07
CA ILE A 144 -11.28 -1.95 20.22
C ILE A 144 -11.62 -2.19 18.77
N LYS A 145 -11.80 -1.15 17.98
CA LYS A 145 -11.92 -1.27 16.53
C LYS A 145 -10.62 -1.82 15.93
N MET A 146 -10.71 -2.63 14.87
CA MET A 146 -9.56 -3.29 14.22
C MET A 146 -8.44 -2.29 13.90
N ASP A 147 -8.76 -1.14 13.30
CA ASP A 147 -7.78 -0.10 12.94
C ASP A 147 -7.26 0.69 14.17
N GLY A 148 -7.85 0.52 15.36
CA GLY A 148 -7.47 1.21 16.60
C GLY A 148 -6.49 0.41 17.49
N ILE A 149 -6.27 -0.88 17.23
CA ILE A 149 -5.48 -1.77 18.12
C ILE A 149 -4.05 -1.26 18.29
N MET A 150 -3.39 -0.87 17.21
CA MET A 150 -2.02 -0.34 17.25
C MET A 150 -1.93 0.98 18.02
N SER A 151 -2.89 1.87 17.84
CA SER A 151 -2.94 3.13 18.58
C SER A 151 -3.08 2.89 20.08
N MET A 152 -3.93 1.95 20.50
CA MET A 152 -4.10 1.55 21.89
C MET A 152 -2.83 0.90 22.46
N TYR A 153 -2.15 0.04 21.69
CA TYR A 153 -0.87 -0.54 22.07
C TYR A 153 0.18 0.53 22.33
N VAL A 154 0.31 1.51 21.46
CA VAL A 154 1.26 2.61 21.61
C VAL A 154 0.94 3.44 22.86
N VAL A 155 -0.31 3.80 23.08
CA VAL A 155 -0.71 4.59 24.26
C VAL A 155 -0.44 3.86 25.56
N LYS A 156 -0.66 2.53 25.59
CA LYS A 156 -0.47 1.72 26.80
C LYS A 156 1.01 1.46 27.13
N ASN A 157 1.85 1.22 26.11
CA ASN A 157 3.21 0.65 26.33
C ASN A 157 4.33 1.71 26.23
N PHE A 158 4.05 2.93 25.77
CA PHE A 158 5.09 3.93 25.57
C PHE A 158 4.84 5.19 26.36
N SER A 159 5.91 5.86 26.77
CA SER A 159 5.84 7.20 27.35
C SER A 159 5.28 8.19 26.31
N ASN A 160 4.75 9.33 26.80
CA ASN A 160 4.22 10.37 25.91
C ASN A 160 5.24 10.82 24.85
N PHE A 161 6.53 10.94 25.23
CA PHE A 161 7.59 11.34 24.31
C PHE A 161 7.86 10.27 23.23
N THR A 162 8.03 9.01 23.63
CA THR A 162 8.24 7.88 22.69
C THR A 162 7.01 7.67 21.82
N GLY A 163 5.81 7.77 22.38
CA GLY A 163 4.55 7.70 21.66
C GLY A 163 4.46 8.77 20.57
N LEU A 164 4.88 10.01 20.86
CA LEU A 164 4.93 11.08 19.87
C LEU A 164 5.88 10.74 18.70
N ILE A 165 7.08 10.19 18.98
CA ILE A 165 8.02 9.76 17.93
C ILE A 165 7.37 8.69 17.05
N ILE A 166 6.67 7.71 17.65
CA ILE A 166 5.99 6.65 16.92
C ILE A 166 4.90 7.22 16.03
N ILE A 167 4.07 8.14 16.56
CA ILE A 167 3.01 8.80 15.78
C ILE A 167 3.60 9.57 14.59
N VAL A 168 4.70 10.31 14.79
CA VAL A 168 5.39 11.00 13.69
C VAL A 168 5.88 10.01 12.62
N GLY A 169 6.40 8.85 13.03
CA GLY A 169 6.79 7.80 12.09
C GLY A 169 5.63 7.21 11.31
N LEU A 170 4.51 6.93 11.96
CA LEU A 170 3.28 6.43 11.29
C LEU A 170 2.72 7.46 10.30
N ILE A 171 2.69 8.74 10.70
CA ILE A 171 2.31 9.83 9.79
C ILE A 171 3.30 9.91 8.62
N SER A 172 4.59 9.80 8.85
CA SER A 172 5.63 9.80 7.81
C SER A 172 5.41 8.68 6.79
N ALA A 173 5.05 7.48 7.24
CA ALA A 173 4.72 6.35 6.36
C ALA A 173 3.52 6.66 5.46
N GLY A 174 2.46 7.23 6.02
CA GLY A 174 1.28 7.66 5.24
C GLY A 174 1.62 8.77 4.24
N LEU A 175 2.40 9.77 4.66
CA LEU A 175 2.80 10.89 3.80
C LEU A 175 3.67 10.43 2.63
N SER A 176 4.68 9.59 2.87
CA SER A 176 5.58 9.08 1.82
C SER A 176 4.85 8.28 0.74
N THR A 177 3.87 7.48 1.16
CA THR A 177 3.02 6.73 0.23
C THR A 177 2.15 7.66 -0.60
N LEU A 178 1.50 8.63 0.04
CA LEU A 178 0.64 9.60 -0.63
C LEU A 178 1.42 10.47 -1.62
N GLU A 179 2.63 10.91 -1.26
CA GLU A 179 3.55 11.63 -2.17
C GLU A 179 3.82 10.83 -3.45
N GLY A 180 4.20 9.56 -3.29
CA GLY A 180 4.49 8.68 -4.42
C GLY A 180 3.28 8.47 -5.33
N LEU A 181 2.09 8.30 -4.77
CA LEU A 181 0.85 8.13 -5.53
C LEU A 181 0.46 9.42 -6.27
N ILE A 182 0.50 10.58 -5.60
CA ILE A 182 0.20 11.88 -6.23
C ILE A 182 1.15 12.13 -7.40
N GLN A 183 2.45 11.93 -7.19
CA GLN A 183 3.47 12.14 -8.23
C GLN A 183 3.22 11.21 -9.42
N SER A 184 3.03 9.92 -9.19
CA SER A 184 2.83 8.94 -10.24
C SER A 184 1.56 9.21 -11.04
N VAL A 185 0.42 9.33 -10.38
CA VAL A 185 -0.88 9.52 -11.05
C VAL A 185 -0.93 10.85 -11.79
N SER A 186 -0.46 11.95 -11.18
CA SER A 186 -0.49 13.26 -11.82
C SER A 186 0.44 13.31 -13.04
N THR A 187 1.62 12.69 -12.96
CA THR A 187 2.56 12.61 -14.08
C THR A 187 2.01 11.75 -15.21
N THR A 188 1.46 10.57 -14.91
CA THR A 188 0.83 9.70 -15.90
C THR A 188 -0.32 10.42 -16.63
N ILE A 189 -1.22 11.07 -15.89
CA ILE A 189 -2.32 11.82 -16.52
C ILE A 189 -1.77 12.95 -17.40
N THR A 190 -0.79 13.70 -16.92
CA THR A 190 -0.27 14.86 -17.64
C THR A 190 0.56 14.46 -18.85
N SER A 191 1.52 13.53 -18.68
CA SER A 191 2.51 13.19 -19.72
C SER A 191 2.01 12.12 -20.69
N ASP A 192 1.26 11.14 -20.22
CA ASP A 192 0.89 9.98 -21.03
C ASP A 192 -0.52 10.12 -21.63
N LEU A 193 -1.40 10.94 -21.03
CA LEU A 193 -2.75 11.17 -21.55
C LEU A 193 -2.89 12.58 -22.15
N ILE A 194 -2.69 13.63 -21.36
CA ILE A 194 -3.01 15.01 -21.78
C ILE A 194 -2.03 15.53 -22.82
N ARG A 195 -0.73 15.28 -22.62
CA ARG A 195 0.30 15.73 -23.58
C ARG A 195 0.05 15.20 -25.00
N PRO A 196 -0.07 13.89 -25.25
CA PRO A 196 -0.31 13.39 -26.61
C PRO A 196 -1.68 13.81 -27.18
N MET A 197 -2.72 13.95 -26.32
CA MET A 197 -4.05 14.36 -26.77
C MET A 197 -4.12 15.82 -27.21
N LEU A 198 -3.45 16.75 -26.49
CA LEU A 198 -3.56 18.18 -26.73
C LEU A 198 -2.40 18.76 -27.54
N TYR A 199 -1.21 18.16 -27.45
CA TYR A 199 0.00 18.73 -28.05
C TYR A 199 0.66 17.80 -29.09
N GLY A 200 0.28 16.51 -29.16
CA GLY A 200 0.83 15.55 -30.12
C GLY A 200 2.36 15.43 -30.02
N ASP A 201 3.04 15.30 -31.17
CA ASP A 201 4.50 15.16 -31.26
C ASP A 201 5.24 16.52 -31.30
N LYS A 202 4.66 17.58 -30.72
CA LYS A 202 5.35 18.87 -30.66
C LYS A 202 6.67 18.75 -29.92
N SER A 203 7.70 19.42 -30.44
CA SER A 203 9.01 19.51 -29.81
C SER A 203 8.90 20.02 -28.38
N ASP A 204 9.70 19.46 -27.49
CA ASP A 204 9.80 19.87 -26.07
C ASP A 204 10.50 21.24 -26.00
N ASP A 205 9.74 22.31 -26.18
CA ASP A 205 10.19 23.65 -25.91
C ASP A 205 9.86 24.09 -24.47
N GLU A 206 10.50 25.14 -24.03
CA GLU A 206 10.32 25.70 -22.69
C GLU A 206 8.87 26.12 -22.42
N THR A 207 8.18 26.56 -23.46
CA THR A 207 6.78 27.00 -23.41
C THR A 207 5.84 25.82 -23.15
N LEU A 208 6.08 24.70 -23.82
CA LEU A 208 5.32 23.48 -23.64
C LEU A 208 5.55 22.91 -22.21
N GLN A 209 6.79 22.90 -21.74
CA GLN A 209 7.10 22.45 -20.38
C GLN A 209 6.40 23.29 -19.31
N ARG A 210 6.35 24.60 -19.47
CA ARG A 210 5.58 25.49 -18.56
C ARG A 210 4.07 25.19 -18.59
N LYS A 211 3.49 24.93 -19.76
CA LYS A 211 2.08 24.55 -19.91
C LYS A 211 1.80 23.21 -19.23
N LEU A 212 2.62 22.19 -19.47
CA LEU A 212 2.49 20.87 -18.84
C LEU A 212 2.60 20.95 -17.32
N LYS A 213 3.51 21.77 -16.78
CA LYS A 213 3.61 22.02 -15.34
C LYS A 213 2.32 22.61 -14.75
N ASN A 214 1.69 23.53 -15.45
CA ASN A 214 0.41 24.10 -15.01
C ASN A 214 -0.73 23.08 -15.11
N VAL A 215 -0.76 22.27 -16.16
CA VAL A 215 -1.70 21.17 -16.31
C VAL A 215 -1.53 20.16 -15.15
N ASN A 216 -0.29 19.78 -14.84
CA ASN A 216 0.00 18.87 -13.72
C ASN A 216 -0.51 19.42 -12.38
N ARG A 217 -0.37 20.73 -12.14
CA ARG A 217 -0.93 21.37 -10.93
C ARG A 217 -2.46 21.28 -10.87
N ILE A 218 -3.14 21.48 -12.01
CA ILE A 218 -4.60 21.34 -12.09
C ILE A 218 -5.00 19.89 -11.79
N VAL A 219 -4.30 18.92 -12.36
CA VAL A 219 -4.52 17.49 -12.09
C VAL A 219 -4.36 17.19 -10.60
N ILE A 220 -3.30 17.69 -9.96
CA ILE A 220 -3.10 17.52 -8.50
C ILE A 220 -4.26 18.11 -7.69
N ILE A 221 -4.77 19.29 -8.08
CA ILE A 221 -5.92 19.92 -7.39
C ILE A 221 -7.18 19.04 -7.54
N VAL A 222 -7.45 18.54 -8.75
CA VAL A 222 -8.60 17.65 -8.99
C VAL A 222 -8.49 16.37 -8.16
N LEU A 223 -7.30 15.74 -8.14
CA LEU A 223 -7.03 14.57 -7.32
C LEU A 223 -7.21 14.86 -5.82
N ALA A 224 -6.80 16.05 -5.36
CA ALA A 224 -6.98 16.48 -3.97
C ALA A 224 -8.47 16.57 -3.60
N VAL A 225 -9.29 17.16 -4.44
CA VAL A 225 -10.74 17.27 -4.21
C VAL A 225 -11.40 15.90 -4.11
N ILE A 226 -11.07 14.99 -5.05
CA ILE A 226 -11.57 13.62 -5.06
C ILE A 226 -11.13 12.89 -3.80
N ALA A 227 -9.86 12.98 -3.41
CA ALA A 227 -9.32 12.33 -2.23
C ALA A 227 -9.97 12.83 -0.94
N ILE A 228 -10.19 14.15 -0.80
CA ILE A 228 -10.85 14.74 0.36
C ILE A 228 -12.31 14.26 0.47
N PHE A 229 -13.03 14.26 -0.66
CA PHE A 229 -14.41 13.78 -0.68
C PHE A 229 -14.50 12.31 -0.25
N TRP A 230 -13.67 11.45 -0.83
CA TRP A 230 -13.66 10.01 -0.51
C TRP A 230 -13.21 9.71 0.91
N SER A 231 -12.16 10.39 1.38
CA SER A 231 -11.69 10.28 2.77
C SER A 231 -12.78 10.70 3.78
N ASN A 232 -13.52 11.78 3.50
CA ASN A 232 -14.61 12.21 4.36
C ASN A 232 -15.75 11.19 4.41
N GLN A 233 -16.10 10.57 3.27
CA GLN A 233 -17.10 9.50 3.21
C GLN A 233 -16.66 8.27 4.02
N GLN A 234 -15.40 7.89 3.94
CA GLN A 234 -14.85 6.75 4.69
C GLN A 234 -14.85 7.03 6.22
N LEU A 235 -14.50 8.24 6.62
CA LEU A 235 -14.54 8.64 8.03
C LEU A 235 -15.96 8.70 8.60
N ALA A 236 -16.91 9.20 7.81
CA ALA A 236 -18.31 9.33 8.23
C ALA A 236 -19.02 7.95 8.29
N ASN A 237 -18.68 7.04 7.41
CA ASN A 237 -19.34 5.75 7.27
C ASN A 237 -18.31 4.60 7.10
N PRO A 238 -17.56 4.26 8.15
CA PRO A 238 -16.56 3.22 8.07
C PRO A 238 -17.22 1.83 7.99
N LYS A 239 -17.40 1.32 6.77
CA LYS A 239 -18.00 -0.01 6.53
C LYS A 239 -16.98 -1.14 6.54
N LEU A 240 -15.74 -0.84 6.16
CA LEU A 240 -14.63 -1.78 6.09
C LEU A 240 -13.38 -1.17 6.71
N SER A 241 -12.42 -2.03 7.12
CA SER A 241 -11.07 -1.56 7.40
C SER A 241 -10.52 -0.76 6.20
N VAL A 242 -9.85 0.35 6.49
CA VAL A 242 -9.24 1.22 5.47
C VAL A 242 -8.27 0.42 4.59
N GLY A 243 -7.56 -0.57 5.18
CA GLY A 243 -6.65 -1.44 4.44
C GLY A 243 -7.35 -2.28 3.38
N ILE A 244 -8.50 -2.89 3.69
CA ILE A 244 -9.25 -3.72 2.71
C ILE A 244 -9.82 -2.85 1.59
N LEU A 245 -10.32 -1.66 1.92
CA LEU A 245 -10.82 -0.71 0.93
C LEU A 245 -9.70 -0.29 -0.04
N ALA A 246 -8.51 0.03 0.49
CA ALA A 246 -7.35 0.40 -0.30
C ALA A 246 -6.89 -0.76 -1.20
N GLN A 247 -6.80 -1.98 -0.64
CA GLN A 247 -6.42 -3.18 -1.40
C GLN A 247 -7.35 -3.45 -2.57
N ASN A 248 -8.66 -3.26 -2.41
CA ASN A 248 -9.61 -3.48 -3.50
C ASN A 248 -9.32 -2.59 -4.72
N GLY A 249 -9.04 -1.30 -4.50
CA GLY A 249 -8.65 -0.38 -5.59
C GLY A 249 -7.29 -0.70 -6.16
N VAL A 250 -6.30 -0.93 -5.29
CA VAL A 250 -4.91 -1.21 -5.70
C VAL A 250 -4.80 -2.50 -6.51
N TYR A 251 -5.50 -3.56 -6.13
CA TYR A 251 -5.46 -4.84 -6.86
C TYR A 251 -6.19 -4.77 -8.20
N ALA A 252 -7.23 -3.95 -8.33
CA ALA A 252 -7.83 -3.67 -9.64
C ALA A 252 -6.81 -3.01 -10.59
N PHE A 253 -5.99 -2.06 -10.09
CA PHE A 253 -4.92 -1.44 -10.87
C PHE A 253 -3.80 -2.42 -11.21
N PHE A 254 -3.43 -3.34 -10.31
CA PHE A 254 -2.44 -4.37 -10.60
C PHE A 254 -2.89 -5.25 -11.76
N ALA A 255 -4.11 -5.76 -11.68
CA ALA A 255 -4.68 -6.58 -12.73
C ALA A 255 -4.73 -5.83 -14.07
N ALA A 256 -5.16 -4.57 -14.06
CA ALA A 256 -5.25 -3.74 -15.26
C ALA A 256 -3.90 -3.41 -15.91
N ALA A 257 -2.84 -3.26 -15.10
CA ALA A 257 -1.50 -2.92 -15.58
C ALA A 257 -0.67 -4.13 -16.00
N PHE A 258 -0.95 -5.31 -15.46
CA PHE A 258 -0.11 -6.50 -15.59
C PHE A 258 0.11 -6.92 -17.05
N VAL A 259 -0.98 -7.20 -17.78
CA VAL A 259 -0.90 -7.65 -19.18
C VAL A 259 -0.29 -6.58 -20.09
N PRO A 260 -0.69 -5.30 -20.05
CA PRO A 260 -0.05 -4.24 -20.85
C PRO A 260 1.46 -4.10 -20.62
N VAL A 261 1.91 -4.17 -19.37
CA VAL A 261 3.33 -4.07 -19.04
C VAL A 261 4.10 -5.28 -19.59
N LEU A 262 3.58 -6.51 -19.41
CA LEU A 262 4.20 -7.70 -19.98
C LEU A 262 4.25 -7.65 -21.51
N GLN A 263 3.17 -7.20 -22.15
CA GLN A 263 3.15 -7.03 -23.60
C GLN A 263 4.21 -6.01 -24.07
N GLY A 264 4.36 -4.90 -23.35
CA GLY A 264 5.34 -3.86 -23.68
C GLY A 264 6.80 -4.32 -23.49
N ILE A 265 7.06 -5.22 -22.53
CA ILE A 265 8.40 -5.71 -22.25
C ILE A 265 8.78 -6.89 -23.19
N PHE A 266 7.89 -7.85 -23.37
CA PHE A 266 8.22 -9.13 -23.98
C PHE A 266 7.75 -9.29 -25.42
N LEU A 267 6.76 -8.49 -25.88
CA LEU A 267 6.20 -8.65 -27.21
C LEU A 267 6.55 -7.46 -28.12
N LYS A 268 6.85 -7.78 -29.39
CA LYS A 268 7.06 -6.78 -30.44
C LYS A 268 5.79 -6.64 -31.28
N ASN A 269 5.51 -5.41 -31.73
CA ASN A 269 4.40 -5.09 -32.67
C ASN A 269 3.00 -5.43 -32.12
N VAL A 270 2.77 -5.21 -30.84
CA VAL A 270 1.45 -5.38 -30.21
C VAL A 270 0.50 -4.29 -30.71
N PRO A 271 -0.68 -4.63 -31.29
CA PRO A 271 -1.64 -3.65 -31.69
C PRO A 271 -2.18 -2.89 -30.46
N ARG A 272 -2.36 -1.59 -30.55
CA ARG A 272 -2.76 -0.71 -29.42
C ARG A 272 -4.07 -1.15 -28.74
N ILE A 273 -4.95 -1.81 -29.47
CA ILE A 273 -6.22 -2.32 -28.92
C ILE A 273 -6.01 -3.44 -27.88
N ALA A 274 -4.97 -4.26 -28.04
CA ALA A 274 -4.76 -5.41 -27.17
C ALA A 274 -4.48 -5.02 -25.70
N PRO A 275 -3.53 -4.14 -25.37
CA PRO A 275 -3.32 -3.71 -23.99
C PRO A 275 -4.52 -2.93 -23.42
N MET A 276 -5.21 -2.13 -24.25
CA MET A 276 -6.40 -1.42 -23.82
C MET A 276 -7.54 -2.39 -23.46
N ALA A 277 -7.80 -3.36 -24.32
CA ALA A 277 -8.83 -4.38 -24.05
C ALA A 277 -8.48 -5.20 -22.80
N ALA A 278 -7.22 -5.60 -22.63
CA ALA A 278 -6.77 -6.31 -21.43
C ALA A 278 -7.02 -5.50 -20.15
N SER A 279 -6.61 -4.22 -20.11
CA SER A 279 -6.85 -3.37 -18.94
C SER A 279 -8.33 -3.20 -18.62
N ILE A 280 -9.15 -2.94 -19.63
CA ILE A 280 -10.61 -2.74 -19.44
C ILE A 280 -11.25 -4.04 -18.94
N THR A 281 -10.90 -5.17 -19.55
CA THR A 281 -11.43 -6.48 -19.15
C THR A 281 -11.04 -6.79 -17.70
N ALA A 282 -9.78 -6.59 -17.33
CA ALA A 282 -9.31 -6.82 -15.96
C ALA A 282 -10.07 -5.98 -14.93
N ILE A 283 -10.31 -4.70 -15.19
CA ILE A 283 -11.10 -3.82 -14.30
C ILE A 283 -12.55 -4.32 -14.18
N ILE A 284 -13.17 -4.66 -15.29
CA ILE A 284 -14.55 -5.17 -15.30
C ILE A 284 -14.63 -6.48 -14.52
N VAL A 285 -13.72 -7.42 -14.78
CA VAL A 285 -13.71 -8.73 -14.11
C VAL A 285 -13.45 -8.54 -12.61
N HIS A 286 -12.45 -7.75 -12.22
CA HIS A 286 -12.15 -7.50 -10.80
C HIS A 286 -13.38 -7.01 -10.03
N PHE A 287 -13.98 -5.92 -10.49
CA PHE A 287 -15.12 -5.34 -9.79
C PHE A 287 -16.39 -6.20 -9.88
N SER A 288 -16.58 -6.92 -10.98
CA SER A 288 -17.69 -7.89 -11.11
C SER A 288 -17.55 -9.03 -10.11
N VAL A 289 -16.35 -9.60 -9.96
CA VAL A 289 -16.07 -10.66 -8.97
C VAL A 289 -16.22 -10.13 -7.56
N TYR A 290 -15.65 -8.96 -7.26
CA TYR A 290 -15.66 -8.40 -5.92
C TYR A 290 -17.04 -7.93 -5.46
N TYR A 291 -17.72 -7.10 -6.25
CA TYR A 291 -19.04 -6.56 -5.89
C TYR A 291 -20.19 -7.50 -6.23
N GLY A 292 -20.07 -8.30 -7.29
CA GLY A 292 -21.02 -9.31 -7.67
C GLY A 292 -20.99 -10.57 -6.80
N GLN A 293 -20.01 -10.69 -5.89
CA GLN A 293 -19.88 -11.84 -4.97
C GLN A 293 -19.85 -13.19 -5.72
N LEU A 294 -19.10 -13.24 -6.82
CA LEU A 294 -19.13 -14.38 -7.74
C LEU A 294 -18.34 -15.61 -7.25
N THR A 295 -17.63 -15.49 -6.13
CA THR A 295 -16.83 -16.58 -5.56
C THR A 295 -17.12 -16.75 -4.06
N PRO A 296 -16.86 -17.91 -3.46
CA PRO A 296 -16.99 -18.11 -2.01
C PRO A 296 -16.11 -17.17 -1.18
N TYR A 297 -15.03 -16.66 -1.76
CA TYR A 297 -14.07 -15.77 -1.09
C TYR A 297 -14.47 -14.28 -1.17
N THR A 298 -15.41 -13.95 -2.03
CA THR A 298 -15.92 -12.59 -2.21
C THR A 298 -17.36 -12.42 -1.71
N THR A 299 -17.91 -13.42 -1.01
CA THR A 299 -19.22 -13.36 -0.34
C THR A 299 -19.09 -12.80 1.08
N GLY A 300 -20.18 -12.20 1.60
CA GLY A 300 -20.26 -11.66 2.94
C GLY A 300 -19.86 -10.18 3.06
N GLU A 301 -19.72 -9.72 4.32
CA GLU A 301 -19.39 -8.31 4.60
C GLU A 301 -17.93 -7.99 4.28
N VAL A 302 -17.02 -8.88 4.66
CA VAL A 302 -15.59 -8.75 4.36
C VAL A 302 -15.24 -9.68 3.21
N ARG A 303 -14.85 -9.10 2.09
CA ARG A 303 -14.52 -9.78 0.84
C ARG A 303 -13.04 -9.73 0.57
N ASN A 304 -12.48 -10.81 0.02
CA ASN A 304 -11.06 -10.84 -0.30
C ASN A 304 -10.75 -10.19 -1.66
N PRO A 305 -10.10 -9.01 -1.68
CA PRO A 305 -9.77 -8.36 -2.94
C PRO A 305 -8.63 -9.05 -3.70
N ALA A 306 -7.77 -9.84 -3.02
CA ALA A 306 -6.71 -10.58 -3.69
C ALA A 306 -7.27 -11.67 -4.63
N VAL A 307 -8.36 -12.34 -4.24
CA VAL A 307 -9.04 -13.31 -5.10
C VAL A 307 -9.60 -12.63 -6.35
N ALA A 308 -10.27 -11.49 -6.19
CA ALA A 308 -10.82 -10.74 -7.33
C ALA A 308 -9.70 -10.27 -8.29
N GLY A 309 -8.57 -9.76 -7.74
CA GLY A 309 -7.42 -9.34 -8.53
C GLY A 309 -6.67 -10.50 -9.22
N THR A 310 -6.69 -11.69 -8.60
CA THR A 310 -6.07 -12.88 -9.18
C THR A 310 -6.87 -13.44 -10.37
N ILE A 311 -8.21 -13.34 -10.31
CA ILE A 311 -9.10 -13.81 -11.39
C ILE A 311 -9.10 -12.82 -12.56
N ALA A 312 -8.89 -11.55 -12.30
CA ALA A 312 -8.88 -10.48 -13.30
C ALA A 312 -7.60 -10.45 -14.13
#